data_041b2ca2bc0eeb6aab6de7dc4d519d7a
#
_entry.id   041b2ca2bc0eeb6aab6de7dc4d519d7a
#
_cell.length_a   1.000
_cell.length_b   1.000
_cell.length_c   1.000
_cell.angle_alpha   90.00
_cell.angle_beta   90.00
_cell.angle_gamma   90.00
#
_symmetry.space_group_name_H-M   'P 1'
#
loop_
_entity.id
_entity.type
_entity.pdbx_description
1 polymer ?
#
loop_
_entity_poly.entity_id
_entity_poly.type
_entity_poly.pdbx_seq_one_letter_code
_entity_poly.pdbx_strand_id
1 'polypeptide(L)'
;FAALHLWPRAYATASDIDPISIAVTRDNAALNSVSEGQQLGAVALAVAPGTDHELIRRRAPYDLVIANILAGPLIELAPSLAEIAAPGGTLILAGLLNRQQDAVARAYRRQGFRLAESAPNGDWPTLRLVKRQRAGWRRKVRASGRTSQPPGDFGSW
;
A
#
# COMPACT_ATOMS: atom_id res chain seq x y z
N PHE A 1 8.19 -5.09 -5.17
CA PHE A 1 8.96 -6.30 -4.79
C PHE A 1 9.68 -6.12 -3.45
N ALA A 2 10.21 -4.91 -3.12
CA ALA A 2 10.87 -4.66 -1.84
C ALA A 2 10.05 -5.10 -0.62
N ALA A 3 8.73 -4.88 -0.63
CA ALA A 3 7.84 -5.34 0.44
C ALA A 3 7.88 -6.88 0.62
N LEU A 4 7.92 -7.64 -0.46
CA LEU A 4 8.03 -9.11 -0.38
C LEU A 4 9.42 -9.57 0.06
N HIS A 5 10.46 -8.81 -0.28
CA HIS A 5 11.81 -9.07 0.23
C HIS A 5 11.87 -8.89 1.76
N LEU A 6 11.22 -7.83 2.28
CA LEU A 6 11.15 -7.56 3.73
C LEU A 6 10.20 -8.52 4.46
N TRP A 7 9.11 -8.92 3.82
CA TRP A 7 8.10 -9.82 4.36
C TRP A 7 7.83 -11.01 3.41
N PRO A 8 8.71 -12.02 3.38
CA PRO A 8 8.63 -13.14 2.44
C PRO A 8 7.36 -13.99 2.55
N ARG A 9 6.62 -13.83 3.63
CA ARG A 9 5.35 -14.53 3.88
C ARG A 9 4.14 -13.59 3.77
N ALA A 10 4.27 -12.43 3.17
CA ALA A 10 3.14 -11.55 2.92
C ALA A 10 2.31 -12.01 1.72
N TYR A 11 1.04 -11.67 1.73
CA TYR A 11 0.22 -11.65 0.52
C TYR A 11 0.41 -10.30 -0.16
N ALA A 12 0.87 -10.29 -1.39
CA ALA A 12 0.99 -9.09 -2.19
C ALA A 12 -0.02 -9.07 -3.35
N THR A 13 -0.59 -7.90 -3.61
CA THR A 13 -1.39 -7.64 -4.80
C THR A 13 -0.85 -6.38 -5.44
N ALA A 14 -0.57 -6.43 -6.73
CA ALA A 14 -0.21 -5.25 -7.52
C ALA A 14 -1.25 -5.05 -8.62
N SER A 15 -1.63 -3.80 -8.83
CA SER A 15 -2.61 -3.43 -9.84
C SER A 15 -2.21 -2.16 -10.55
N ASP A 16 -2.58 -2.09 -11.82
CA ASP A 16 -2.51 -0.89 -12.65
C ASP A 16 -3.72 -0.87 -13.57
N ILE A 17 -4.13 0.30 -14.01
CA ILE A 17 -5.19 0.46 -15.01
C ILE A 17 -4.72 0.03 -16.40
N ASP A 18 -3.42 0.14 -16.67
CA ASP A 18 -2.81 -0.22 -17.94
C ASP A 18 -2.38 -1.70 -17.96
N PRO A 19 -2.94 -2.53 -18.85
CA PRO A 19 -2.53 -3.92 -19.01
C PRO A 19 -1.07 -4.07 -19.41
N ILE A 20 -0.48 -3.09 -20.11
CA ILE A 20 0.95 -3.12 -20.47
C ILE A 20 1.80 -2.98 -19.21
N SER A 21 1.45 -2.09 -18.29
CA SER A 21 2.11 -1.94 -16.99
C SER A 21 2.05 -3.23 -16.17
N ILE A 22 0.95 -3.98 -16.25
CA ILE A 22 0.81 -5.29 -15.59
C ILE A 22 1.70 -6.33 -16.26
N ALA A 23 1.81 -6.35 -17.60
CA ALA A 23 2.73 -7.25 -18.30
C ALA A 23 4.20 -6.97 -17.90
N VAL A 24 4.61 -5.70 -17.89
CA VAL A 24 5.95 -5.28 -17.45
C VAL A 24 6.18 -5.65 -15.97
N THR A 25 5.16 -5.51 -15.13
CA THR A 25 5.27 -5.92 -13.71
C THR A 25 5.49 -7.43 -13.57
N ARG A 26 4.87 -8.24 -14.42
CA ARG A 26 5.08 -9.70 -14.47
C ARG A 26 6.52 -10.05 -14.83
N ASP A 27 7.03 -9.41 -15.89
CA ASP A 27 8.41 -9.63 -16.33
C ASP A 27 9.42 -9.21 -15.24
N ASN A 28 9.17 -8.07 -14.60
CA ASN A 28 9.99 -7.60 -13.48
C ASN A 28 9.89 -8.52 -12.25
N ALA A 29 8.74 -9.12 -11.98
CA ALA A 29 8.61 -10.11 -10.90
C ALA A 29 9.52 -11.31 -11.16
N ALA A 30 9.52 -11.84 -12.40
CA ALA A 30 10.38 -12.95 -12.79
C ALA A 30 11.87 -12.58 -12.64
N LEU A 31 12.28 -11.40 -13.10
CA LEU A 31 13.67 -10.91 -12.96
C LEU A 31 14.11 -10.75 -11.49
N ASN A 32 13.18 -10.46 -10.58
CA ASN A 32 13.44 -10.33 -9.15
C ASN A 32 13.18 -11.63 -8.37
N SER A 33 13.00 -12.76 -9.04
CA SER A 33 12.70 -14.06 -8.42
C SER A 33 11.44 -14.02 -7.53
N VAL A 34 10.47 -13.19 -7.88
CA VAL A 34 9.17 -13.12 -7.22
C VAL A 34 8.14 -13.88 -8.07
N SER A 35 7.57 -14.94 -7.51
CA SER A 35 6.54 -15.72 -8.19
C SER A 35 5.25 -14.93 -8.37
N GLU A 36 4.61 -15.03 -9.54
CA GLU A 36 3.22 -14.59 -9.71
C GLU A 36 2.29 -15.66 -9.13
N GLY A 37 1.29 -15.22 -8.36
CA GLY A 37 0.33 -16.14 -7.77
C GLY A 37 -0.41 -15.57 -6.56
N GLN A 38 -1.24 -16.42 -5.96
CA GLN A 38 -2.09 -16.02 -4.82
C GLN A 38 -1.59 -16.58 -3.48
N GLN A 39 -0.51 -17.35 -3.46
CA GLN A 39 0.11 -17.92 -2.27
C GLN A 39 0.95 -16.88 -1.50
N LEU A 40 1.36 -17.23 -0.30
CA LEU A 40 2.30 -16.42 0.50
C LEU A 40 3.63 -16.26 -0.25
N GLY A 41 4.18 -15.06 -0.22
CA GLY A 41 5.45 -14.72 -0.88
C GLY A 41 5.34 -14.47 -2.38
N ALA A 42 4.17 -14.62 -2.96
CA ALA A 42 3.92 -14.33 -4.36
C ALA A 42 3.19 -12.99 -4.54
N VAL A 43 3.27 -12.40 -5.73
CA VAL A 43 2.50 -11.25 -6.14
C VAL A 43 1.34 -11.67 -7.04
N ALA A 44 0.12 -11.30 -6.68
CA ALA A 44 -1.02 -11.43 -7.56
C ALA A 44 -1.22 -10.13 -8.34
N LEU A 45 -1.41 -10.23 -9.65
CA LEU A 45 -1.53 -9.10 -10.55
C LEU A 45 -2.98 -8.90 -10.98
N ALA A 46 -3.40 -7.64 -11.11
CA ALA A 46 -4.73 -7.28 -11.57
C ALA A 46 -4.70 -6.04 -12.47
N VAL A 47 -5.39 -6.07 -13.59
CA VAL A 47 -5.70 -4.86 -14.35
C VAL A 47 -6.94 -4.25 -13.73
N ALA A 48 -6.81 -3.06 -13.13
CA ALA A 48 -7.91 -2.47 -12.36
C ALA A 48 -7.84 -0.94 -12.29
N PRO A 49 -8.95 -0.24 -12.45
CA PRO A 49 -9.04 1.19 -12.12
C PRO A 49 -9.07 1.35 -10.59
N GLY A 50 -7.94 1.75 -10.00
CA GLY A 50 -7.82 1.93 -8.55
C GLY A 50 -8.01 0.63 -7.76
N THR A 51 -9.05 0.57 -6.92
CA THR A 51 -9.36 -0.59 -6.08
C THR A 51 -10.50 -1.46 -6.60
N ASP A 52 -11.02 -1.14 -7.77
CA ASP A 52 -12.21 -1.80 -8.34
C ASP A 52 -11.88 -3.13 -9.03
N HIS A 53 -11.51 -4.11 -8.23
CA HIS A 53 -11.25 -5.48 -8.67
C HIS A 53 -11.56 -6.48 -7.56
N GLU A 54 -12.18 -7.60 -7.91
CA GLU A 54 -12.56 -8.63 -6.94
C GLU A 54 -11.38 -9.14 -6.11
N LEU A 55 -10.24 -9.39 -6.76
CA LEU A 55 -9.02 -9.84 -6.09
C LEU A 55 -8.57 -8.86 -4.99
N ILE A 56 -8.63 -7.54 -5.26
CA ILE A 56 -8.26 -6.51 -4.30
C ILE A 56 -9.25 -6.50 -3.14
N ARG A 57 -10.54 -6.49 -3.42
CA ARG A 57 -11.60 -6.48 -2.38
C ARG A 57 -11.58 -7.73 -1.51
N ARG A 58 -11.39 -8.90 -2.11
CA ARG A 58 -11.36 -10.18 -1.38
C ARG A 58 -10.18 -10.31 -0.43
N ARG A 59 -9.06 -9.65 -0.73
CA ARG A 59 -7.85 -9.66 0.11
C ARG A 59 -7.82 -8.56 1.17
N ALA A 60 -8.71 -7.57 1.08
CA ALA A 60 -8.83 -6.54 2.09
C ALA A 60 -9.24 -7.12 3.46
N PRO A 61 -8.85 -6.49 4.57
CA PRO A 61 -8.10 -5.24 4.64
C PRO A 61 -6.58 -5.45 4.54
N TYR A 62 -5.88 -4.45 3.94
CA TYR A 62 -4.42 -4.45 3.78
C TYR A 62 -3.73 -3.72 4.93
N ASP A 63 -2.65 -4.30 5.44
CA ASP A 63 -1.79 -3.67 6.46
C ASP A 63 -0.90 -2.57 5.85
N LEU A 64 -0.52 -2.74 4.58
CA LEU A 64 0.28 -1.79 3.81
C LEU A 64 -0.33 -1.59 2.42
N VAL A 65 -0.53 -0.33 2.04
CA VAL A 65 -0.90 0.06 0.68
C VAL A 65 0.14 1.07 0.17
N ILE A 66 0.63 0.85 -1.04
CA ILE A 66 1.57 1.76 -1.70
C ILE A 66 0.93 2.23 -2.99
N ALA A 67 0.83 3.54 -3.18
CA ALA A 67 0.32 4.15 -4.41
C ALA A 67 1.30 5.20 -4.93
N ASN A 68 1.83 4.95 -6.12
CA ASN A 68 2.73 5.88 -6.81
C ASN A 68 2.05 6.34 -8.11
N ILE A 69 1.14 7.29 -7.98
CA ILE A 69 0.32 7.84 -9.07
C ILE A 69 0.15 9.34 -8.89
N LEU A 70 -0.38 10.04 -9.89
CA LEU A 70 -0.56 11.49 -9.85
C LEU A 70 -1.50 11.94 -8.70
N ALA A 71 -1.32 13.18 -8.22
CA ALA A 71 -2.05 13.73 -7.09
C ALA A 71 -3.59 13.79 -7.29
N GLY A 72 -4.07 14.07 -8.50
CA GLY A 72 -5.50 14.05 -8.82
C GLY A 72 -6.13 12.69 -8.51
N PRO A 73 -5.70 11.62 -9.19
CA PRO A 73 -6.12 10.25 -8.89
C PRO A 73 -5.93 9.84 -7.42
N LEU A 74 -4.84 10.26 -6.75
CA LEU A 74 -4.66 9.99 -5.31
C LEU A 74 -5.79 10.58 -4.47
N ILE A 75 -6.24 11.81 -4.78
CA ILE A 75 -7.34 12.46 -4.07
C ILE A 75 -8.67 11.75 -4.35
N GLU A 76 -8.93 11.39 -5.59
CA GLU A 76 -10.16 10.70 -6.02
C GLU A 76 -10.28 9.31 -5.39
N LEU A 77 -9.17 8.59 -5.31
CA LEU A 77 -9.12 7.23 -4.73
C LEU A 77 -9.08 7.21 -3.19
N ALA A 78 -8.99 8.37 -2.51
CA ALA A 78 -8.86 8.39 -1.06
C ALA A 78 -9.98 7.63 -0.32
N PRO A 79 -11.28 7.70 -0.71
CA PRO A 79 -12.32 6.89 -0.07
C PRO A 79 -12.09 5.38 -0.26
N SER A 80 -11.87 4.93 -1.49
CA SER A 80 -11.74 3.49 -1.79
C SER A 80 -10.45 2.88 -1.22
N LEU A 81 -9.33 3.63 -1.21
CA LEU A 81 -8.11 3.21 -0.52
C LEU A 81 -8.31 3.14 1.00
N ALA A 82 -9.16 4.02 1.54
CA ALA A 82 -9.51 3.94 2.95
C ALA A 82 -10.35 2.69 3.28
N GLU A 83 -11.24 2.26 2.41
CA GLU A 83 -12.05 1.06 2.61
C GLU A 83 -11.19 -0.20 2.70
N ILE A 84 -10.19 -0.32 1.82
CA ILE A 84 -9.32 -1.51 1.76
C ILE A 84 -8.18 -1.50 2.78
N ALA A 85 -7.85 -0.36 3.40
CA ALA A 85 -6.78 -0.30 4.40
C ALA A 85 -7.25 -0.80 5.76
N ALA A 86 -6.42 -1.58 6.44
CA ALA A 86 -6.69 -2.04 7.80
C ALA A 86 -6.68 -0.87 8.80
N PRO A 87 -7.49 -0.89 9.88
CA PRO A 87 -7.28 0.01 11.02
C PRO A 87 -5.87 -0.14 11.58
N GLY A 88 -5.14 0.96 11.70
CA GLY A 88 -3.71 0.96 12.03
C GLY A 88 -2.78 0.65 10.84
N GLY A 89 -3.33 0.35 9.69
CA GLY A 89 -2.56 0.11 8.46
C GLY A 89 -1.87 1.36 7.94
N THR A 90 -0.80 1.14 7.20
CA THR A 90 0.05 2.18 6.62
C THR A 90 -0.29 2.40 5.15
N LEU A 91 -0.31 3.65 4.73
CA LEU A 91 -0.45 4.07 3.35
C LEU A 91 0.79 4.89 2.95
N ILE A 92 1.46 4.50 1.88
CA ILE A 92 2.60 5.23 1.31
C ILE A 92 2.15 5.80 -0.03
N LEU A 93 2.20 7.12 -0.16
CA LEU A 93 1.79 7.85 -1.35
C LEU A 93 2.99 8.57 -1.97
N ALA A 94 3.19 8.37 -3.26
CA ALA A 94 4.21 9.03 -4.07
C ALA A 94 3.62 9.46 -5.42
N GLY A 95 4.41 10.10 -6.28
CA GLY A 95 3.94 10.58 -7.59
C GLY A 95 3.25 11.95 -7.53
N LEU A 96 3.44 12.69 -6.46
CA LEU A 96 2.90 14.05 -6.25
C LEU A 96 4.03 15.08 -6.10
N LEU A 97 3.74 16.33 -6.38
CA LEU A 97 4.67 17.44 -6.19
C LEU A 97 4.53 18.04 -4.78
N ASN A 98 5.59 18.71 -4.30
CA ASN A 98 5.60 19.40 -3.01
C ASN A 98 4.37 20.31 -2.80
N ARG A 99 3.98 21.09 -3.80
CA ARG A 99 2.80 21.97 -3.76
C ARG A 99 1.45 21.24 -3.64
N GLN A 100 1.42 19.92 -3.92
CA GLN A 100 0.20 19.11 -3.91
C GLN A 100 0.02 18.31 -2.61
N GLN A 101 1.07 18.18 -1.79
CA GLN A 101 1.07 17.31 -0.61
C GLN A 101 -0.04 17.64 0.39
N ASP A 102 -0.31 18.95 0.62
CA ASP A 102 -1.34 19.36 1.57
C ASP A 102 -2.76 18.98 1.10
N ALA A 103 -3.03 19.10 -0.19
CA ALA A 103 -4.31 18.72 -0.77
C ALA A 103 -4.53 17.20 -0.65
N VAL A 104 -3.52 16.41 -1.01
CA VAL A 104 -3.54 14.96 -0.85
C VAL A 104 -3.69 14.57 0.61
N ALA A 105 -2.86 15.09 1.51
CA ALA A 105 -2.93 14.78 2.94
C ALA A 105 -4.31 15.15 3.56
N ARG A 106 -4.94 16.26 3.13
CA ARG A 106 -6.28 16.63 3.56
C ARG A 106 -7.35 15.64 3.09
N ALA A 107 -7.26 15.14 1.86
CA ALA A 107 -8.20 14.13 1.35
C ALA A 107 -8.18 12.85 2.21
N TYR A 108 -7.01 12.34 2.50
CA TYR A 108 -6.86 11.14 3.34
C TYR A 108 -7.18 11.39 4.82
N ARG A 109 -6.94 12.60 5.33
CA ARG A 109 -7.33 12.97 6.71
C ARG A 109 -8.85 12.89 6.90
N ARG A 110 -9.62 13.29 5.89
CA ARG A 110 -11.10 13.17 5.89
C ARG A 110 -11.55 11.70 5.92
N GLN A 111 -10.72 10.79 5.42
CA GLN A 111 -10.95 9.34 5.43
C GLN A 111 -10.40 8.63 6.69
N GLY A 112 -10.01 9.40 7.71
CA GLY A 112 -9.57 8.85 8.99
C GLY A 112 -8.09 8.49 9.07
N PHE A 113 -7.27 8.93 8.13
CA PHE A 113 -5.81 8.81 8.23
C PHE A 113 -5.21 10.00 9.00
N ARG A 114 -4.02 9.79 9.54
CA ARG A 114 -3.12 10.85 10.00
C ARG A 114 -1.84 10.80 9.18
N LEU A 115 -1.32 11.95 8.81
CA LEU A 115 0.02 12.06 8.26
C LEU A 115 1.01 11.72 9.36
N ALA A 116 1.82 10.69 9.17
CA ALA A 116 2.84 10.27 10.10
C ALA A 116 4.21 10.85 9.71
N GLU A 117 4.44 11.00 8.40
CA GLU A 117 5.71 11.48 7.88
C GLU A 117 5.54 12.04 6.47
N SER A 118 6.34 13.06 6.14
CA SER A 118 6.56 13.51 4.77
C SER A 118 8.07 13.48 4.52
N ALA A 119 8.51 12.52 3.69
CA ALA A 119 9.90 12.37 3.32
C ALA A 119 10.18 13.20 2.04
N PRO A 120 11.03 14.21 2.11
CA PRO A 120 11.38 15.00 0.94
C PRO A 120 12.25 14.19 -0.02
N ASN A 121 12.00 14.35 -1.32
CA ASN A 121 12.82 13.81 -2.39
C ASN A 121 12.80 14.82 -3.56
N GLY A 122 13.57 15.88 -3.46
CA GLY A 122 13.52 17.01 -4.39
C GLY A 122 12.10 17.59 -4.43
N ASP A 123 11.53 17.67 -5.64
CA ASP A 123 10.15 18.17 -5.86
C ASP A 123 9.05 17.11 -5.66
N TRP A 124 9.42 15.87 -5.38
CA TRP A 124 8.53 14.70 -5.32
C TRP A 124 8.53 14.06 -3.93
N PRO A 125 7.79 14.59 -2.96
CA PRO A 125 7.75 14.04 -1.61
C PRO A 125 7.04 12.69 -1.59
N THR A 126 7.39 11.87 -0.60
CA THR A 126 6.65 10.67 -0.25
C THR A 126 5.90 10.90 1.06
N LEU A 127 4.60 10.62 1.09
CA LEU A 127 3.77 10.74 2.27
C LEU A 127 3.52 9.37 2.88
N ARG A 128 3.83 9.22 4.16
CA ARG A 128 3.43 8.07 4.96
C ARG A 128 2.26 8.44 5.87
N LEU A 129 1.14 7.78 5.64
CA LEU A 129 -0.08 7.99 6.43
C LEU A 129 -0.43 6.71 7.18
N VAL A 130 -1.07 6.86 8.34
CA VAL A 130 -1.53 5.73 9.15
C VAL A 130 -3.03 5.87 9.39
N LYS A 131 -3.79 4.84 9.12
CA LYS A 131 -5.21 4.80 9.39
C LYS A 131 -5.47 4.74 10.88
N ARG A 132 -6.36 5.60 11.39
CA ARG A 132 -6.71 5.61 12.82
C ARG A 132 -7.34 4.29 13.20
N GLN A 133 -7.00 3.77 14.38
CA GLN A 133 -7.69 2.64 14.97
C GLN A 133 -9.04 3.11 15.51
N ARG A 134 -10.10 2.35 15.25
CA ARG A 134 -11.36 2.56 15.97
C ARG A 134 -11.18 2.03 17.39
N ALA A 135 -11.64 2.79 18.40
CA ALA A 135 -11.67 2.32 19.78
C ALA A 135 -12.46 0.99 19.83
N GLY A 136 -11.87 -0.03 20.46
CA GLY A 136 -12.49 -1.36 20.56
C GLY A 136 -12.19 -2.35 19.43
N TRP A 137 -11.52 -1.93 18.34
CA TRP A 137 -11.11 -2.87 17.31
C TRP A 137 -9.82 -3.60 17.76
N ARG A 138 -9.95 -4.88 18.11
CA ARG A 138 -8.81 -5.78 18.30
C ARG A 138 -8.60 -6.56 17.01
N ARG A 139 -7.43 -6.46 16.42
CA ARG A 139 -6.99 -7.31 15.32
C ARG A 139 -7.15 -8.78 15.75
N LYS A 140 -8.01 -9.54 15.06
CA LYS A 140 -8.00 -10.99 15.18
C LYS A 140 -6.66 -11.45 14.59
N VAL A 141 -5.68 -11.68 15.46
CA VAL A 141 -4.44 -12.36 15.06
C VAL A 141 -4.87 -13.75 14.59
N ARG A 142 -4.80 -14.02 13.30
CA ARG A 142 -4.84 -15.40 12.83
C ARG A 142 -3.65 -16.07 13.49
N ALA A 143 -3.93 -17.01 14.37
CA ALA A 143 -2.92 -17.80 15.04
C ALA A 143 -2.15 -18.66 14.02
N SER A 144 -1.14 -18.06 13.42
CA SER A 144 -0.03 -18.79 12.83
C SER A 144 1.10 -18.64 13.85
N GLY A 145 1.37 -19.72 14.59
CA GLY A 145 2.38 -19.70 15.64
C GLY A 145 3.72 -19.21 15.13
N ARG A 146 4.10 -18.12 15.70
CA ARG A 146 5.40 -17.59 16.12
C ARG A 146 5.34 -16.07 16.06
N THR A 147 5.59 -15.46 17.18
CA THR A 147 5.82 -14.03 17.37
C THR A 147 6.92 -13.57 16.41
N SER A 148 6.50 -12.88 15.32
CA SER A 148 7.44 -12.05 14.59
C SER A 148 7.61 -10.76 15.38
N GLN A 149 8.77 -10.57 15.97
CA GLN A 149 9.25 -9.30 16.46
C GLN A 149 9.05 -8.26 15.34
N PRO A 150 8.51 -7.05 15.60
CA PRO A 150 8.49 -6.02 14.60
C PRO A 150 9.93 -5.79 14.11
N PRO A 151 10.15 -5.56 12.81
CA PRO A 151 11.46 -5.16 12.34
C PRO A 151 11.90 -3.95 13.15
N GLY A 152 13.12 -4.01 13.64
CA GLY A 152 13.73 -2.98 14.46
C GLY A 152 13.66 -1.64 13.75
N ASP A 153 13.67 -0.60 14.55
CA ASP A 153 13.70 0.81 14.15
C ASP A 153 14.51 1.01 12.87
N PHE A 154 13.85 1.51 11.81
CA PHE A 154 14.53 1.85 10.58
C PHE A 154 15.43 3.04 10.89
N GLY A 155 16.64 2.73 11.33
CA GLY A 155 17.69 3.70 11.56
C GLY A 155 17.92 4.54 10.33
N SER A 156 18.04 5.83 10.57
CA SER A 156 18.49 6.92 9.69
C SER A 156 19.32 6.45 8.47
N TRP A 157 18.77 6.68 7.32
CA TRP A 157 19.50 6.82 6.06
C TRP A 157 19.65 8.29 5.71
#